data_168f25fba7828dd23340dfd84e8a865f
#
_entry.id   168f25fba7828dd23340dfd84e8a865f
#
_cell.length_a   1.000
_cell.length_b   1.000
_cell.length_c   1.000
_cell.angle_alpha   90.00
_cell.angle_beta   90.00
_cell.angle_gamma   90.00
#
_symmetry.space_group_name_H-M   'P 1'
#
loop_
_entity.id
_entity.type
_entity.pdbx_description
1 polymer ?
#
loop_
_entity_poly.entity_id
_entity_poly.type
_entity_poly.pdbx_seq_one_letter_code
_entity_poly.pdbx_strand_id
1 'polypeptide(L)'
;MTIVAIKNSPRPSKAHRVDTIVESARKVFCSDGFENGSIGNIARDAGIAEGTIYSYFDSKRTLLDEVLRRHYFALFNDIEQTLPSIQGPANRLRYLIRRTLITILDDRGMSRLRSLYARPADSERPSLAQDQNRRMAGMMANEIRAGMKDGSFRLDTSPNITCYMIGGAIELTEFSYVQNGEIVNLDEIAESIWRTISGGISSTGTTTDSLIGLVERFEQAADRLDPR
;
A
#
# COMPACT_ATOMS: atom_id res chain seq x y z
N MET A 1 -61.86 -1.98 5.92
CA MET A 1 -60.65 -1.87 6.75
C MET A 1 -59.68 -2.92 6.29
N THR A 2 -58.73 -2.55 5.44
CA THR A 2 -57.76 -3.49 4.84
C THR A 2 -56.50 -3.43 5.70
N ILE A 3 -56.18 -4.52 6.39
CA ILE A 3 -54.98 -4.65 7.22
C ILE A 3 -53.82 -4.90 6.24
N VAL A 4 -52.95 -3.91 6.08
CA VAL A 4 -51.67 -4.06 5.33
C VAL A 4 -50.76 -4.92 6.19
N ALA A 5 -50.46 -6.12 5.70
CA ALA A 5 -49.50 -7.04 6.30
C ALA A 5 -48.08 -6.42 6.23
N ILE A 6 -47.51 -6.13 7.39
CA ILE A 6 -46.12 -5.72 7.51
C ILE A 6 -45.28 -6.93 7.05
N LYS A 7 -44.64 -6.81 5.86
CA LYS A 7 -43.67 -7.76 5.34
C LYS A 7 -42.46 -7.83 6.31
N ASN A 8 -42.39 -8.88 7.10
CA ASN A 8 -41.21 -9.21 7.89
C ASN A 8 -40.03 -9.39 6.93
N SER A 9 -39.13 -8.40 6.84
CA SER A 9 -37.87 -8.55 6.13
C SER A 9 -37.06 -9.69 6.79
N PRO A 10 -36.50 -10.60 6.02
CA PRO A 10 -35.71 -11.70 6.57
C PRO A 10 -34.57 -11.16 7.42
N ARG A 11 -34.37 -11.76 8.60
CA ARG A 11 -33.32 -11.37 9.55
C ARG A 11 -31.96 -11.41 8.82
N PRO A 12 -31.16 -10.32 8.84
CA PRO A 12 -29.88 -10.29 8.12
C PRO A 12 -28.99 -11.48 8.53
N SER A 13 -28.29 -12.07 7.57
CA SER A 13 -27.35 -13.16 7.87
C SER A 13 -26.26 -12.71 8.84
N LYS A 14 -25.62 -13.65 9.53
CA LYS A 14 -24.51 -13.36 10.43
C LYS A 14 -23.39 -12.61 9.70
N ALA A 15 -23.04 -13.03 8.49
CA ALA A 15 -22.03 -12.39 7.66
C ALA A 15 -22.42 -10.93 7.33
N HIS A 16 -23.64 -10.69 6.86
CA HIS A 16 -24.11 -9.33 6.55
C HIS A 16 -24.08 -8.40 7.80
N ARG A 17 -24.37 -8.96 8.98
CA ARG A 17 -24.29 -8.19 10.23
C ARG A 17 -22.87 -7.79 10.58
N VAL A 18 -21.91 -8.71 10.45
CA VAL A 18 -20.48 -8.43 10.63
C VAL A 18 -20.01 -7.35 9.63
N ASP A 19 -20.44 -7.45 8.37
CA ASP A 19 -20.08 -6.45 7.35
C ASP A 19 -20.59 -5.06 7.71
N THR A 20 -21.85 -4.95 8.16
CA THR A 20 -22.43 -3.69 8.60
C THR A 20 -21.66 -3.11 9.79
N ILE A 21 -21.34 -3.91 10.80
CA ILE A 21 -20.59 -3.46 11.99
C ILE A 21 -19.21 -2.95 11.61
N VAL A 22 -18.47 -3.70 10.78
CA VAL A 22 -17.10 -3.33 10.38
C VAL A 22 -17.09 -2.07 9.53
N GLU A 23 -18.06 -1.88 8.62
CA GLU A 23 -18.14 -0.67 7.81
C GLU A 23 -18.51 0.55 8.66
N SER A 24 -19.44 0.42 9.63
CA SER A 24 -19.75 1.47 10.59
C SER A 24 -18.54 1.81 11.47
N ALA A 25 -17.78 0.80 11.90
CA ALA A 25 -16.55 0.99 12.66
C ALA A 25 -15.49 1.72 11.83
N ARG A 26 -15.31 1.36 10.55
CA ARG A 26 -14.41 2.06 9.65
C ARG A 26 -14.74 3.54 9.57
N LYS A 27 -16.00 3.89 9.34
CA LYS A 27 -16.45 5.29 9.27
C LYS A 27 -16.16 6.06 10.56
N VAL A 28 -16.56 5.51 11.71
CA VAL A 28 -16.38 6.17 13.03
C VAL A 28 -14.89 6.29 13.36
N PHE A 29 -14.09 5.26 13.14
CA PHE A 29 -12.65 5.34 13.42
C PHE A 29 -11.91 6.28 12.47
N CYS A 30 -12.32 6.37 11.21
CA CYS A 30 -11.73 7.32 10.25
C CYS A 30 -12.08 8.77 10.57
N SER A 31 -13.31 9.06 11.04
CA SER A 31 -13.75 10.42 11.38
C SER A 31 -13.26 10.88 12.74
N ASP A 32 -13.51 10.09 13.77
CA ASP A 32 -13.31 10.48 15.18
C ASP A 32 -11.92 10.06 15.71
N GLY A 33 -11.24 9.17 14.99
CA GLY A 33 -10.08 8.45 15.48
C GLY A 33 -10.45 7.26 16.36
N PHE A 34 -9.50 6.37 16.59
CA PHE A 34 -9.74 5.20 17.43
C PHE A 34 -10.04 5.58 18.88
N GLU A 35 -9.30 6.50 19.47
CA GLU A 35 -9.47 6.84 20.89
C GLU A 35 -10.88 7.40 21.18
N ASN A 36 -11.34 8.33 20.37
CA ASN A 36 -12.63 9.03 20.55
C ASN A 36 -13.83 8.26 19.98
N GLY A 37 -13.61 7.42 18.95
CA GLY A 37 -14.67 6.59 18.37
C GLY A 37 -15.20 5.59 19.40
N SER A 38 -16.50 5.66 19.76
CA SER A 38 -17.11 4.78 20.76
C SER A 38 -17.88 3.64 20.12
N ILE A 39 -18.00 2.52 20.84
CA ILE A 39 -18.87 1.40 20.43
C ILE A 39 -20.32 1.86 20.28
N GLY A 40 -20.76 2.81 21.13
CA GLY A 40 -22.10 3.43 21.02
C GLY A 40 -22.32 4.19 19.72
N ASN A 41 -21.32 4.95 19.24
CA ASN A 41 -21.39 5.63 17.95
C ASN A 41 -21.45 4.63 16.79
N ILE A 42 -20.63 3.58 16.86
CA ILE A 42 -20.63 2.49 15.86
C ILE A 42 -21.97 1.76 15.83
N ALA A 43 -22.53 1.44 17.00
CA ALA A 43 -23.83 0.77 17.11
C ALA A 43 -24.96 1.64 16.53
N ARG A 44 -24.91 2.95 16.78
CA ARG A 44 -25.88 3.92 16.24
C ARG A 44 -25.78 4.00 14.71
N ASP A 45 -24.56 4.10 14.13
CA ASP A 45 -24.36 4.11 12.67
C ASP A 45 -24.82 2.79 12.04
N ALA A 46 -24.55 1.66 12.71
CA ALA A 46 -24.96 0.33 12.26
C ALA A 46 -26.45 0.01 12.45
N GLY A 47 -27.21 0.86 13.18
CA GLY A 47 -28.62 0.63 13.49
C GLY A 47 -28.88 -0.58 14.40
N ILE A 48 -27.99 -0.86 15.35
CA ILE A 48 -28.06 -2.00 16.29
C ILE A 48 -27.78 -1.58 17.74
N ALA A 49 -28.06 -2.46 18.70
CA ALA A 49 -27.67 -2.24 20.08
C ALA A 49 -26.17 -2.51 20.30
N GLU A 50 -25.53 -1.79 21.22
CA GLU A 50 -24.11 -1.98 21.59
C GLU A 50 -23.77 -3.42 21.97
N GLY A 51 -24.63 -4.07 22.77
CA GLY A 51 -24.49 -5.47 23.17
C GLY A 51 -24.45 -6.43 21.98
N THR A 52 -25.02 -6.02 20.82
CA THR A 52 -24.91 -6.81 19.59
C THR A 52 -23.49 -6.79 19.05
N ILE A 53 -22.77 -5.66 19.12
CA ILE A 53 -21.37 -5.57 18.67
C ILE A 53 -20.52 -6.51 19.50
N TYR A 54 -20.67 -6.50 20.84
CA TYR A 54 -19.92 -7.39 21.74
C TYR A 54 -20.22 -8.88 21.54
N SER A 55 -21.32 -9.25 20.89
CA SER A 55 -21.57 -10.65 20.52
C SER A 55 -20.75 -11.12 19.30
N TYR A 56 -20.08 -10.20 18.59
CA TYR A 56 -19.23 -10.48 17.42
C TYR A 56 -17.75 -10.13 17.65
N PHE A 57 -17.48 -9.14 18.48
CA PHE A 57 -16.13 -8.60 18.72
C PHE A 57 -15.90 -8.41 20.23
N ASP A 58 -14.90 -9.06 20.77
CA ASP A 58 -14.61 -9.05 22.21
C ASP A 58 -14.18 -7.68 22.74
N SER A 59 -13.70 -6.80 21.85
CA SER A 59 -13.24 -5.47 22.23
C SER A 59 -13.27 -4.49 21.04
N LYS A 60 -13.19 -3.19 21.34
CA LYS A 60 -13.01 -2.13 20.36
C LYS A 60 -11.71 -2.35 19.54
N ARG A 61 -10.67 -2.93 20.16
CA ARG A 61 -9.41 -3.25 19.50
C ARG A 61 -9.57 -4.38 18.47
N THR A 62 -10.23 -5.47 18.81
CA THR A 62 -10.49 -6.57 17.86
C THR A 62 -11.34 -6.12 16.68
N LEU A 63 -12.25 -5.17 16.90
CA LEU A 63 -13.02 -4.55 15.81
C LEU A 63 -12.14 -3.67 14.91
N LEU A 64 -11.20 -2.89 15.46
CA LEU A 64 -10.22 -2.15 14.66
C LEU A 64 -9.32 -3.09 13.84
N ASP A 65 -8.84 -4.16 14.46
CA ASP A 65 -8.00 -5.15 13.77
C ASP A 65 -8.75 -5.77 12.57
N GLU A 66 -10.05 -6.02 12.70
CA GLU A 66 -10.89 -6.48 11.59
C GLU A 66 -11.08 -5.42 10.49
N VAL A 67 -11.25 -4.14 10.84
CA VAL A 67 -11.28 -3.03 9.87
C VAL A 67 -9.98 -2.98 9.07
N LEU A 68 -8.84 -3.00 9.75
CA LEU A 68 -7.53 -2.99 9.11
C LEU A 68 -7.28 -4.25 8.26
N ARG A 69 -7.69 -5.43 8.77
CA ARG A 69 -7.56 -6.70 8.05
C ARG A 69 -8.31 -6.67 6.71
N ARG A 70 -9.53 -6.15 6.68
CA ARG A 70 -10.33 -6.02 5.44
C ARG A 70 -9.72 -5.05 4.45
N HIS A 71 -9.20 -3.93 4.93
CA HIS A 71 -8.50 -2.97 4.09
C HIS A 71 -7.28 -3.61 3.39
N TYR A 72 -6.43 -4.30 4.13
CA TYR A 72 -5.29 -5.01 3.54
C TYR A 72 -5.70 -6.19 2.66
N PHE A 73 -6.75 -6.92 3.04
CA PHE A 73 -7.26 -8.02 2.22
C PHE A 73 -7.69 -7.53 0.83
N ALA A 74 -8.42 -6.42 0.75
CA ALA A 74 -8.82 -5.82 -0.51
C ALA A 74 -7.61 -5.43 -1.38
N LEU A 75 -6.57 -4.81 -0.77
CA LEU A 75 -5.33 -4.46 -1.45
C LEU A 75 -4.63 -5.70 -2.04
N PHE A 76 -4.39 -6.71 -1.21
CA PHE A 76 -3.62 -7.88 -1.66
C PHE A 76 -4.39 -8.73 -2.65
N ASN A 77 -5.71 -8.85 -2.50
CA ASN A 77 -6.55 -9.55 -3.47
C ASN A 77 -6.49 -8.89 -4.86
N ASP A 78 -6.55 -7.56 -4.91
CA ASP A 78 -6.41 -6.80 -6.16
C ASP A 78 -5.02 -7.00 -6.79
N ILE A 79 -3.96 -6.94 -5.98
CA ILE A 79 -2.60 -7.18 -6.44
C ILE A 79 -2.43 -8.60 -6.98
N GLU A 80 -2.90 -9.62 -6.26
CA GLU A 80 -2.78 -11.03 -6.65
C GLU A 80 -3.53 -11.35 -7.95
N GLN A 81 -4.63 -10.65 -8.21
CA GLN A 81 -5.37 -10.79 -9.47
C GLN A 81 -4.70 -10.06 -10.63
N THR A 82 -4.11 -8.90 -10.38
CA THR A 82 -3.57 -8.03 -11.44
C THR A 82 -2.13 -8.35 -11.79
N LEU A 83 -1.29 -8.63 -10.79
CA LEU A 83 0.17 -8.77 -10.95
C LEU A 83 0.59 -9.82 -12.00
N PRO A 84 -0.06 -11.00 -12.09
CA PRO A 84 0.30 -12.00 -13.10
C PRO A 84 0.09 -11.55 -14.55
N SER A 85 -0.80 -10.60 -14.81
CA SER A 85 -1.07 -10.07 -16.15
C SER A 85 -0.01 -9.05 -16.62
N ILE A 86 0.81 -8.54 -15.71
CA ILE A 86 1.82 -7.52 -16.00
C ILE A 86 3.11 -8.19 -16.48
N GLN A 87 3.59 -7.80 -17.64
CA GLN A 87 4.81 -8.36 -18.22
C GLN A 87 6.07 -7.70 -17.67
N GLY A 88 7.01 -8.52 -17.28
CA GLY A 88 8.35 -8.14 -16.84
C GLY A 88 8.41 -7.64 -15.38
N PRO A 89 9.50 -7.98 -14.68
CA PRO A 89 9.65 -7.65 -13.25
C PRO A 89 9.73 -6.15 -12.99
N ALA A 90 10.29 -5.36 -13.89
CA ALA A 90 10.36 -3.91 -13.77
C ALA A 90 8.95 -3.27 -13.76
N ASN A 91 8.06 -3.69 -14.66
CA ASN A 91 6.69 -3.18 -14.70
C ASN A 91 5.88 -3.67 -13.48
N ARG A 92 6.10 -4.89 -13.01
CA ARG A 92 5.46 -5.41 -11.80
C ARG A 92 5.90 -4.66 -10.55
N LEU A 93 7.19 -4.36 -10.42
CA LEU A 93 7.70 -3.54 -9.32
C LEU A 93 7.12 -2.11 -9.34
N ARG A 94 7.08 -1.47 -10.52
CA ARG A 94 6.46 -0.14 -10.71
C ARG A 94 4.98 -0.16 -10.32
N TYR A 95 4.25 -1.20 -10.72
CA TYR A 95 2.85 -1.39 -10.34
C TYR A 95 2.68 -1.52 -8.82
N LEU A 96 3.53 -2.33 -8.14
CA LEU A 96 3.48 -2.50 -6.68
C LEU A 96 3.71 -1.19 -5.95
N ILE A 97 4.68 -0.38 -6.36
CA ILE A 97 4.93 0.96 -5.81
C ILE A 97 3.67 1.84 -5.96
N ARG A 98 3.16 1.96 -7.18
CA ARG A 98 1.99 2.79 -7.47
C ARG A 98 0.75 2.31 -6.71
N ARG A 99 0.50 1.00 -6.67
CA ARG A 99 -0.67 0.43 -6.00
C ARG A 99 -0.64 0.63 -4.50
N THR A 100 0.54 0.54 -3.88
CA THR A 100 0.74 0.83 -2.46
C THR A 100 0.41 2.30 -2.17
N LEU A 101 0.93 3.23 -2.95
CA LEU A 101 0.66 4.66 -2.79
C LEU A 101 -0.84 4.99 -2.95
N ILE A 102 -1.52 4.43 -3.96
CA ILE A 102 -2.96 4.63 -4.14
C ILE A 102 -3.71 4.22 -2.87
N THR A 103 -3.43 3.04 -2.33
CA THR A 103 -4.10 2.53 -1.13
C THR A 103 -3.87 3.41 0.10
N ILE A 104 -2.69 4.03 0.17
CA ILE A 104 -2.33 4.92 1.28
C ILE A 104 -3.03 6.27 1.16
N LEU A 105 -3.10 6.83 -0.04
CA LEU A 105 -3.55 8.20 -0.24
C LEU A 105 -5.04 8.32 -0.63
N ASP A 106 -5.70 7.20 -0.89
CA ASP A 106 -7.13 7.14 -1.25
C ASP A 106 -8.06 7.49 -0.05
N ASP A 107 -7.67 7.12 1.17
CA ASP A 107 -8.45 7.39 2.39
C ASP A 107 -7.55 7.88 3.52
N ARG A 108 -7.53 9.21 3.74
CA ARG A 108 -6.72 9.84 4.80
C ARG A 108 -7.06 9.33 6.20
N GLY A 109 -8.32 9.00 6.45
CA GLY A 109 -8.75 8.43 7.74
C GLY A 109 -8.13 7.05 7.97
N MET A 110 -8.14 6.19 6.94
CA MET A 110 -7.47 4.89 6.99
C MET A 110 -5.96 5.01 7.10
N SER A 111 -5.34 5.95 6.39
CA SER A 111 -3.89 6.22 6.53
C SER A 111 -3.52 6.63 7.93
N ARG A 112 -4.31 7.53 8.55
CA ARG A 112 -4.11 7.93 9.94
C ARG A 112 -4.25 6.74 10.90
N LEU A 113 -5.26 5.90 10.72
CA LEU A 113 -5.44 4.69 11.55
C LEU A 113 -4.25 3.75 11.41
N ARG A 114 -3.79 3.49 10.19
CA ARG A 114 -2.63 2.65 9.93
C ARG A 114 -1.37 3.20 10.60
N SER A 115 -1.05 4.47 10.38
CA SER A 115 0.15 5.12 10.93
C SER A 115 0.20 5.07 12.45
N LEU A 116 -0.97 5.26 13.12
CA LEU A 116 -1.05 5.23 14.59
C LEU A 116 -0.94 3.82 15.16
N TYR A 117 -1.49 2.81 14.45
CA TYR A 117 -1.59 1.43 14.97
C TYR A 117 -0.64 0.43 14.28
N ALA A 118 0.17 0.90 13.31
CA ALA A 118 1.23 0.09 12.71
C ALA A 118 2.40 -0.17 13.65
N ARG A 119 2.63 0.69 14.64
CA ARG A 119 3.71 0.54 15.62
C ARG A 119 3.16 -0.15 16.86
N PRO A 120 3.67 -1.33 17.24
CA PRO A 120 3.32 -1.93 18.53
C PRO A 120 3.91 -1.05 19.63
N ALA A 121 3.09 -0.59 20.54
CA ALA A 121 3.57 0.16 21.69
C ALA A 121 4.39 -0.74 22.63
N ASP A 122 4.00 -2.01 22.84
CA ASP A 122 4.62 -2.89 23.83
C ASP A 122 4.33 -4.39 23.62
N SER A 123 4.13 -4.89 22.40
CA SER A 123 3.82 -6.31 22.23
C SER A 123 4.98 -7.10 21.63
N GLU A 124 5.26 -8.28 22.18
CA GLU A 124 6.21 -9.27 21.65
C GLU A 124 5.80 -9.80 20.25
N ARG A 125 4.58 -9.49 19.79
CA ARG A 125 4.05 -9.91 18.50
C ARG A 125 3.99 -8.75 17.51
N PRO A 126 4.37 -8.97 16.25
CA PRO A 126 4.22 -7.97 15.21
C PRO A 126 2.76 -7.50 15.12
N SER A 127 2.55 -6.20 14.86
CA SER A 127 1.20 -5.71 14.55
C SER A 127 0.75 -6.23 13.18
N LEU A 128 -0.57 -6.27 12.97
CA LEU A 128 -1.13 -6.61 11.66
C LEU A 128 -0.50 -5.77 10.53
N ALA A 129 -0.33 -4.47 10.76
CA ALA A 129 0.27 -3.57 9.77
C ALA A 129 1.74 -3.91 9.46
N GLN A 130 2.52 -4.30 10.48
CA GLN A 130 3.90 -4.76 10.24
C GLN A 130 3.96 -6.05 9.42
N ASP A 131 3.06 -7.00 9.66
CA ASP A 131 2.99 -8.23 8.86
C ASP A 131 2.62 -7.93 7.42
N GLN A 132 1.68 -7.00 7.18
CA GLN A 132 1.28 -6.61 5.83
C GLN A 132 2.38 -5.82 5.11
N ASN A 133 3.08 -4.92 5.80
CA ASN A 133 4.24 -4.22 5.25
C ASN A 133 5.36 -5.22 4.87
N ARG A 134 5.61 -6.23 5.70
CA ARG A 134 6.58 -7.31 5.41
C ARG A 134 6.15 -8.13 4.19
N ARG A 135 4.85 -8.45 4.06
CA ARG A 135 4.29 -9.13 2.88
C ARG A 135 4.52 -8.32 1.61
N MET A 136 4.21 -7.02 1.62
CA MET A 136 4.42 -6.12 0.48
C MET A 136 5.91 -6.03 0.10
N ALA A 137 6.80 -5.83 1.08
CA ALA A 137 8.23 -5.81 0.85
C ALA A 137 8.73 -7.14 0.26
N GLY A 138 8.19 -8.27 0.69
CA GLY A 138 8.47 -9.59 0.13
C GLY A 138 8.08 -9.70 -1.34
N MET A 139 6.91 -9.19 -1.73
CA MET A 139 6.47 -9.15 -3.13
C MET A 139 7.40 -8.27 -3.98
N MET A 140 7.74 -7.07 -3.53
CA MET A 140 8.68 -6.19 -4.22
C MET A 140 10.07 -6.82 -4.35
N ALA A 141 10.58 -7.44 -3.28
CA ALA A 141 11.87 -8.13 -3.29
C ALA A 141 11.90 -9.31 -4.28
N ASN A 142 10.79 -10.02 -4.46
CA ASN A 142 10.67 -11.09 -5.44
C ASN A 142 10.77 -10.55 -6.88
N GLU A 143 10.14 -9.41 -7.18
CA GLU A 143 10.25 -8.79 -8.49
C GLU A 143 11.67 -8.25 -8.75
N ILE A 144 12.35 -7.71 -7.73
CA ILE A 144 13.74 -7.28 -7.85
C ILE A 144 14.63 -8.49 -8.17
N ARG A 145 14.49 -9.61 -7.44
CA ARG A 145 15.25 -10.85 -7.73
C ARG A 145 14.94 -11.41 -9.12
N ALA A 146 13.68 -11.36 -9.55
CA ALA A 146 13.30 -11.78 -10.90
C ALA A 146 13.98 -10.92 -11.97
N GLY A 147 14.04 -9.59 -11.77
CA GLY A 147 14.73 -8.66 -12.65
C GLY A 147 16.25 -8.83 -12.68
N MET A 148 16.86 -9.21 -11.55
CA MET A 148 18.27 -9.60 -11.53
C MET A 148 18.51 -10.87 -12.32
N LYS A 149 17.59 -11.83 -12.26
CA LYS A 149 17.71 -13.10 -12.97
C LYS A 149 17.51 -12.96 -14.49
N ASP A 150 16.59 -12.12 -14.94
CA ASP A 150 16.33 -11.91 -16.37
C ASP A 150 17.22 -10.83 -17.00
N GLY A 151 18.09 -10.19 -16.21
CA GLY A 151 19.05 -9.18 -16.67
C GLY A 151 18.48 -7.77 -16.79
N SER A 152 17.23 -7.52 -16.41
CA SER A 152 16.64 -6.16 -16.40
C SER A 152 17.16 -5.31 -15.25
N PHE A 153 17.62 -5.95 -14.16
CA PHE A 153 18.26 -5.29 -13.03
C PHE A 153 19.68 -5.77 -12.82
N ARG A 154 20.53 -4.91 -12.30
CA ARG A 154 21.94 -5.19 -12.00
C ARG A 154 22.07 -6.31 -10.98
N LEU A 155 23.06 -7.19 -11.17
CA LEU A 155 23.31 -8.32 -10.26
C LEU A 155 23.83 -7.91 -8.87
N ASP A 156 24.40 -6.71 -8.75
CA ASP A 156 24.88 -6.15 -7.47
C ASP A 156 23.76 -5.40 -6.70
N THR A 157 22.52 -5.39 -7.19
CA THR A 157 21.37 -4.81 -6.52
C THR A 157 21.06 -5.57 -5.23
N SER A 158 20.90 -4.84 -4.12
CA SER A 158 20.40 -5.42 -2.87
C SER A 158 18.87 -5.32 -2.81
N PRO A 159 18.12 -6.44 -2.91
CA PRO A 159 16.66 -6.40 -2.85
C PRO A 159 16.13 -5.78 -1.55
N ASN A 160 16.77 -6.08 -0.42
CA ASN A 160 16.33 -5.57 0.88
C ASN A 160 16.54 -4.06 1.01
N ILE A 161 17.71 -3.55 0.62
CA ILE A 161 18.00 -2.11 0.66
C ILE A 161 17.07 -1.35 -0.29
N THR A 162 16.85 -1.87 -1.50
CA THR A 162 15.92 -1.28 -2.45
C THR A 162 14.49 -1.23 -1.89
N CYS A 163 14.03 -2.30 -1.23
CA CYS A 163 12.72 -2.30 -0.55
C CYS A 163 12.66 -1.28 0.60
N TYR A 164 13.75 -1.10 1.37
CA TYR A 164 13.79 -0.07 2.43
C TYR A 164 13.74 1.35 1.85
N MET A 165 14.41 1.61 0.73
CA MET A 165 14.35 2.91 0.04
C MET A 165 12.92 3.19 -0.46
N ILE A 166 12.28 2.21 -1.12
CA ILE A 166 10.90 2.32 -1.58
C ILE A 166 9.95 2.53 -0.38
N GLY A 167 10.06 1.69 0.64
CA GLY A 167 9.21 1.75 1.83
C GLY A 167 9.34 3.06 2.57
N GLY A 168 10.58 3.56 2.76
CA GLY A 168 10.84 4.85 3.40
C GLY A 168 10.26 6.03 2.62
N ALA A 169 10.38 6.04 1.29
CA ALA A 169 9.76 7.07 0.46
C ALA A 169 8.22 7.06 0.58
N ILE A 170 7.61 5.88 0.58
CA ILE A 170 6.16 5.70 0.74
C ILE A 170 5.72 6.15 2.16
N GLU A 171 6.43 5.72 3.22
CA GLU A 171 6.10 6.06 4.61
C GLU A 171 6.19 7.58 4.86
N LEU A 172 7.22 8.25 4.35
CA LEU A 172 7.36 9.70 4.47
C LEU A 172 6.27 10.45 3.68
N THR A 173 5.88 9.93 2.52
CA THR A 173 4.76 10.49 1.74
C THR A 173 3.45 10.35 2.51
N GLU A 174 3.18 9.18 3.10
CA GLU A 174 2.01 8.95 3.95
C GLU A 174 2.00 9.89 5.15
N PHE A 175 3.13 9.99 5.85
CA PHE A 175 3.27 10.87 7.01
C PHE A 175 2.97 12.32 6.65
N SER A 176 3.54 12.85 5.56
CA SER A 176 3.29 14.21 5.09
C SER A 176 1.81 14.41 4.74
N TYR A 177 1.20 13.46 4.03
CA TYR A 177 -0.23 13.50 3.69
C TYR A 177 -1.13 13.52 4.93
N VAL A 178 -0.84 12.66 5.92
CA VAL A 178 -1.63 12.58 7.16
C VAL A 178 -1.51 13.87 7.99
N GLN A 179 -0.29 14.44 8.08
CA GLN A 179 -0.04 15.64 8.90
C GLN A 179 -0.54 16.91 8.22
N ASN A 180 -0.17 17.14 6.98
CA ASN A 180 -0.37 18.41 6.31
C ASN A 180 -1.70 18.48 5.52
N GLY A 181 -2.28 17.34 5.18
CA GLY A 181 -3.51 17.26 4.37
C GLY A 181 -3.33 17.74 2.94
N GLU A 182 -2.10 17.79 2.45
CA GLU A 182 -1.79 18.20 1.08
C GLU A 182 -2.37 17.21 0.08
N ILE A 183 -3.00 17.75 -0.97
CA ILE A 183 -3.39 16.97 -2.14
C ILE A 183 -2.12 16.71 -2.93
N VAL A 184 -1.60 15.50 -2.84
CA VAL A 184 -0.42 15.08 -3.60
C VAL A 184 -0.85 14.44 -4.92
N ASN A 185 -0.15 14.80 -6.00
CA ASN A 185 -0.30 14.10 -7.27
C ASN A 185 0.33 12.71 -7.15
N LEU A 186 -0.52 11.71 -6.94
CA LEU A 186 -0.15 10.31 -6.75
C LEU A 186 0.70 9.75 -7.88
N ASP A 187 0.32 10.05 -9.11
CA ASP A 187 1.01 9.53 -10.29
C ASP A 187 2.41 10.14 -10.43
N GLU A 188 2.55 11.42 -10.09
CA GLU A 188 3.84 12.10 -10.09
C GLU A 188 4.78 11.54 -9.01
N ILE A 189 4.27 11.28 -7.80
CA ILE A 189 5.06 10.70 -6.71
C ILE A 189 5.48 9.27 -7.06
N ALA A 190 4.54 8.44 -7.51
CA ALA A 190 4.82 7.06 -7.90
C ALA A 190 5.88 7.00 -9.01
N GLU A 191 5.75 7.87 -10.00
CA GLU A 191 6.70 7.94 -11.11
C GLU A 191 8.06 8.49 -10.68
N SER A 192 8.10 9.43 -9.74
CA SER A 192 9.35 9.97 -9.21
C SER A 192 10.11 8.93 -8.38
N ILE A 193 9.40 8.17 -7.53
CA ILE A 193 9.98 7.03 -6.80
C ILE A 193 10.50 6.00 -7.80
N TRP A 194 9.68 5.62 -8.80
CA TRP A 194 10.08 4.65 -9.81
C TRP A 194 11.32 5.09 -10.58
N ARG A 195 11.38 6.31 -11.10
CA ARG A 195 12.54 6.83 -11.83
C ARG A 195 13.81 6.82 -11.01
N THR A 196 13.72 7.22 -9.73
CA THR A 196 14.87 7.22 -8.83
C THR A 196 15.39 5.82 -8.57
N ILE A 197 14.48 4.87 -8.27
CA ILE A 197 14.85 3.49 -7.99
C ILE A 197 15.34 2.80 -9.27
N SER A 198 14.59 2.88 -10.38
CA SER A 198 14.97 2.20 -11.63
C SER A 198 16.28 2.72 -12.20
N GLY A 199 16.56 4.02 -12.10
CA GLY A 199 17.84 4.60 -12.50
C GLY A 199 19.04 4.05 -11.73
N GLY A 200 18.82 3.60 -10.48
CA GLY A 200 19.87 2.98 -9.66
C GLY A 200 20.05 1.48 -9.85
N ILE A 201 19.00 0.77 -10.27
CA ILE A 201 19.01 -0.72 -10.32
C ILE A 201 18.95 -1.31 -11.73
N SER A 202 18.62 -0.54 -12.77
CA SER A 202 18.55 -1.06 -14.15
C SER A 202 19.93 -1.46 -14.67
N SER A 203 20.01 -2.58 -15.36
CA SER A 203 21.24 -3.06 -16.02
C SER A 203 21.63 -2.21 -17.24
N THR A 204 20.65 -1.54 -17.87
CA THR A 204 20.83 -0.59 -18.97
C THR A 204 21.18 0.81 -18.47
N GLY A 205 21.93 0.92 -17.42
CA GLY A 205 22.29 2.21 -16.81
C GLY A 205 23.50 2.84 -17.45
N THR A 206 23.26 3.72 -18.26
CA THR A 206 23.65 5.12 -18.55
C THR A 206 25.09 5.57 -18.24
N THR A 207 25.90 4.87 -17.47
CA THR A 207 27.21 5.42 -17.08
C THR A 207 28.35 4.85 -17.94
N THR A 208 28.32 3.57 -18.26
CA THR A 208 29.40 2.95 -19.03
C THR A 208 29.20 3.12 -20.53
N ASP A 209 28.00 2.87 -21.05
CA ASP A 209 27.71 3.03 -22.50
C ASP A 209 27.73 4.49 -22.93
N SER A 210 27.30 5.43 -22.06
CA SER A 210 27.43 6.88 -22.34
C SER A 210 28.86 7.35 -22.30
N LEU A 211 29.71 6.80 -21.43
CA LEU A 211 31.14 7.10 -21.38
C LEU A 211 31.89 6.49 -22.56
N ILE A 212 31.58 5.23 -22.89
CA ILE A 212 32.16 4.58 -24.08
C ILE A 212 31.77 5.32 -25.35
N GLY A 213 30.49 5.65 -25.53
CA GLY A 213 30.02 6.42 -26.67
C GLY A 213 30.51 7.88 -26.68
N LEU A 214 30.94 8.43 -25.55
CA LEU A 214 31.58 9.73 -25.45
C LEU A 214 33.07 9.61 -25.85
N VAL A 215 33.75 8.58 -25.37
CA VAL A 215 35.15 8.26 -25.74
C VAL A 215 35.25 8.00 -27.23
N GLU A 216 34.38 7.16 -27.81
CA GLU A 216 34.35 6.91 -29.25
C GLU A 216 34.15 8.17 -30.10
N ARG A 217 33.27 9.09 -29.63
CA ARG A 217 33.07 10.39 -30.29
C ARG A 217 34.28 11.31 -30.18
N PHE A 218 35.01 11.27 -29.05
CA PHE A 218 36.25 12.03 -28.89
C PHE A 218 37.36 11.45 -29.79
N GLU A 219 37.49 10.13 -29.87
CA GLU A 219 38.45 9.48 -30.77
C GLU A 219 38.17 9.79 -32.24
N GLN A 220 36.90 9.69 -32.68
CA GLN A 220 36.50 10.07 -34.05
C GLN A 220 36.71 11.59 -34.33
N ALA A 221 36.58 12.44 -33.34
CA ALA A 221 36.85 13.86 -33.50
C ALA A 221 38.36 14.13 -33.57
N ALA A 222 39.18 13.43 -32.80
CA ALA A 222 40.64 13.53 -32.85
C ALA A 222 41.20 13.05 -34.20
N ASP A 223 40.69 11.92 -34.73
CA ASP A 223 41.08 11.41 -36.04
C ASP A 223 40.74 12.38 -37.21
N ARG A 224 39.71 13.21 -37.04
CA ARG A 224 39.36 14.21 -38.01
C ARG A 224 40.27 15.45 -37.98
N LEU A 225 40.92 15.69 -36.84
CA LEU A 225 41.78 16.85 -36.60
C LEU A 225 43.27 16.58 -36.93
N ASP A 226 43.64 15.32 -37.03
CA ASP A 226 45.01 14.86 -37.46
C ASP A 226 44.92 13.95 -38.69
N PRO A 227 44.58 14.47 -39.88
CA PRO A 227 44.63 13.71 -41.11
C PRO A 227 46.08 13.60 -41.55
N ARG A 228 46.66 12.41 -41.33
CA ARG A 228 47.97 12.05 -41.89
C ARG A 228 47.91 11.88 -43.37
#